data_7e7241df856e27a01c4f6e3ec682a2f9
#
_entry.id   7e7241df856e27a01c4f6e3ec682a2f9
#
_cell.length_a   1.000
_cell.length_b   1.000
_cell.length_c   1.000
_cell.angle_alpha   90.00
_cell.angle_beta   90.00
_cell.angle_gamma   90.00
#
_symmetry.space_group_name_H-M   'P 1'
#
loop_
_entity.id
_entity.type
_entity.pdbx_description
1 polymer ?
#
loop_
_entity_poly.entity_id
_entity_poly.type
_entity_poly.pdbx_seq_one_letter_code
_entity_poly.pdbx_strand_id
1 'polypeptide(L)'
;AAVPAQVQWVWDQLEAHDGAQGIGALTRESGWSPKRLSAAFRASVGVPPKSVARLLRFERVIARLHRPDAGRWAARALDSGYYDQSHLVRDFTEFAGCTPTAYLRERLTIGGDPTGIT
;
A
#
# COMPACT_ATOMS: atom_id res chain seq x y z
N ALA A 1 -18.89 -19.83 1.27
CA ALA A 1 -19.97 -18.89 1.52
C ALA A 1 -19.74 -17.61 0.72
N ALA A 2 -20.83 -16.94 0.39
CA ALA A 2 -20.76 -15.72 -0.39
C ALA A 2 -20.17 -14.59 0.45
N VAL A 3 -19.37 -13.75 -0.21
CA VAL A 3 -18.82 -12.55 0.42
C VAL A 3 -19.94 -11.53 0.56
N PRO A 4 -20.13 -10.95 1.75
CA PRO A 4 -21.13 -9.90 1.91
C PRO A 4 -20.89 -8.74 0.94
N ALA A 5 -21.98 -8.15 0.46
CA ALA A 5 -21.86 -7.05 -0.51
C ALA A 5 -21.04 -5.88 0.00
N GLN A 6 -21.17 -5.55 1.29
CA GLN A 6 -20.41 -4.46 1.90
C GLN A 6 -18.91 -4.76 1.95
N VAL A 7 -18.54 -6.02 2.19
CA VAL A 7 -17.14 -6.43 2.18
C VAL A 7 -16.56 -6.31 0.77
N GLN A 8 -17.33 -6.80 -0.22
CA GLN A 8 -16.92 -6.71 -1.62
C GLN A 8 -16.76 -5.26 -2.05
N TRP A 9 -17.70 -4.41 -1.66
CA TRP A 9 -17.64 -2.99 -1.98
C TRP A 9 -16.40 -2.32 -1.39
N VAL A 10 -16.10 -2.60 -0.11
CA VAL A 10 -14.91 -2.05 0.52
C VAL A 10 -13.64 -2.53 -0.18
N TRP A 11 -13.58 -3.82 -0.50
CA TRP A 11 -12.45 -4.38 -1.24
C TRP A 11 -12.25 -3.67 -2.58
N ASP A 12 -13.34 -3.49 -3.33
CA ASP A 12 -13.27 -2.82 -4.62
C ASP A 12 -12.79 -1.38 -4.51
N GLN A 13 -13.24 -0.67 -3.47
CA GLN A 13 -12.79 0.69 -3.20
C GLN A 13 -11.30 0.73 -2.87
N LEU A 14 -10.84 -0.21 -2.05
CA LEU A 14 -9.42 -0.27 -1.69
C LEU A 14 -8.55 -0.51 -2.93
N GLU A 15 -8.96 -1.44 -3.79
CA GLU A 15 -8.21 -1.72 -5.01
C GLU A 15 -8.24 -0.53 -5.99
N ALA A 16 -9.40 0.08 -6.17
CA ALA A 16 -9.56 1.18 -7.12
C ALA A 16 -8.70 2.39 -6.76
N HIS A 17 -8.41 2.58 -5.47
CA HIS A 17 -7.66 3.73 -4.98
C HIS A 17 -6.31 3.36 -4.35
N ASP A 18 -5.84 2.14 -4.59
CA ASP A 18 -4.55 1.64 -4.07
C ASP A 18 -4.41 1.84 -2.56
N GLY A 19 -5.50 1.67 -1.83
CA GLY A 19 -5.49 1.83 -0.38
C GLY A 19 -5.38 3.28 0.11
N ALA A 20 -5.50 4.25 -0.77
CA ALA A 20 -5.34 5.66 -0.41
C ALA A 20 -6.53 6.22 0.39
N GLN A 21 -7.71 5.63 0.24
CA GLN A 21 -8.89 6.08 0.99
C GLN A 21 -8.78 5.69 2.45
N GLY A 22 -9.26 6.56 3.33
CA GLY A 22 -9.29 6.26 4.76
C GLY A 22 -10.33 5.20 5.08
N ILE A 23 -9.96 4.24 5.92
CA ILE A 23 -10.87 3.17 6.33
C ILE A 23 -12.10 3.73 7.04
N GLY A 24 -11.93 4.80 7.83
CA GLY A 24 -13.05 5.44 8.50
C GLY A 24 -14.13 5.93 7.52
N ALA A 25 -13.71 6.54 6.42
CA ALA A 25 -14.64 7.01 5.41
C ALA A 25 -15.35 5.84 4.73
N LEU A 26 -14.61 4.80 4.37
CA LEU A 26 -15.21 3.61 3.76
C LEU A 26 -16.19 2.92 4.71
N THR A 27 -15.85 2.85 5.98
CA THR A 27 -16.72 2.28 6.99
C THR A 27 -18.04 3.05 7.07
N ARG A 28 -17.97 4.37 7.12
CA ARG A 28 -19.19 5.20 7.15
C ARG A 28 -20.04 4.99 5.90
N GLU A 29 -19.42 4.94 4.73
CA GLU A 29 -20.14 4.74 3.48
C GLU A 29 -20.76 3.35 3.39
N SER A 30 -20.14 2.35 4.00
CA SER A 30 -20.67 0.99 4.01
C SER A 30 -21.98 0.85 4.77
N GLY A 31 -22.26 1.77 5.68
CA GLY A 31 -23.42 1.71 6.55
C GLY A 31 -23.28 0.74 7.71
N TRP A 32 -22.14 0.09 7.85
CA TRP A 32 -21.88 -0.83 8.95
C TRP A 32 -21.02 -0.17 10.03
N SER A 33 -21.10 -0.71 11.26
CA SER A 33 -20.20 -0.27 12.32
C SER A 33 -18.76 -0.72 12.01
N PRO A 34 -17.75 -0.04 12.55
CA PRO A 34 -16.37 -0.47 12.37
C PRO A 34 -16.14 -1.91 12.81
N LYS A 35 -16.72 -2.30 13.93
CA LYS A 35 -16.58 -3.65 14.48
C LYS A 35 -17.20 -4.70 13.54
N ARG A 36 -18.40 -4.43 13.05
CA ARG A 36 -19.09 -5.35 12.14
C ARG A 36 -18.33 -5.49 10.83
N LEU A 37 -17.89 -4.39 10.24
CA LEU A 37 -17.15 -4.41 8.99
C LEU A 37 -15.83 -5.16 9.15
N SER A 38 -15.09 -4.87 10.21
CA SER A 38 -13.80 -5.54 10.46
C SER A 38 -13.97 -7.04 10.62
N ALA A 39 -14.97 -7.46 11.39
CA ALA A 39 -15.24 -8.89 11.61
C ALA A 39 -15.61 -9.61 10.31
N ALA A 40 -16.51 -9.02 9.53
CA ALA A 40 -16.95 -9.62 8.27
C ALA A 40 -15.83 -9.64 7.24
N PHE A 41 -15.02 -8.57 7.20
CA PHE A 41 -13.90 -8.48 6.30
C PHE A 41 -12.84 -9.53 6.63
N ARG A 42 -12.52 -9.70 7.92
CA ARG A 42 -11.60 -10.75 8.36
C ARG A 42 -12.10 -12.15 8.00
N ALA A 43 -13.41 -12.38 8.16
CA ALA A 43 -13.99 -13.68 7.84
C ALA A 43 -13.86 -14.02 6.36
N SER A 44 -13.98 -13.01 5.49
CA SER A 44 -13.92 -13.22 4.05
C SER A 44 -12.49 -13.16 3.48
N VAL A 45 -11.65 -12.28 4.01
CA VAL A 45 -10.33 -11.97 3.45
C VAL A 45 -9.19 -12.53 4.29
N GLY A 46 -9.42 -12.71 5.58
CA GLY A 46 -8.40 -13.22 6.51
C GLY A 46 -7.70 -12.15 7.33
N VAL A 47 -7.78 -10.88 6.92
CA VAL A 47 -7.16 -9.76 7.62
C VAL A 47 -8.13 -8.57 7.59
N PRO A 48 -7.95 -7.58 8.49
CA PRO A 48 -8.82 -6.40 8.47
C PRO A 48 -8.56 -5.49 7.29
N PRO A 49 -9.51 -4.60 6.95
CA PRO A 49 -9.35 -3.67 5.82
C PRO A 49 -8.09 -2.82 5.90
N LYS A 50 -7.70 -2.41 7.10
CA LYS A 50 -6.50 -1.59 7.29
C LYS A 50 -5.24 -2.29 6.79
N SER A 51 -5.14 -3.60 7.01
CA SER A 51 -3.99 -4.39 6.56
C SER A 51 -3.93 -4.46 5.04
N VAL A 52 -5.09 -4.62 4.40
CA VAL A 52 -5.16 -4.61 2.93
C VAL A 52 -4.77 -3.25 2.39
N ALA A 53 -5.26 -2.17 3.00
CA ALA A 53 -4.91 -0.82 2.56
C ALA A 53 -3.41 -0.57 2.64
N ARG A 54 -2.78 -1.01 3.73
CA ARG A 54 -1.33 -0.87 3.91
C ARG A 54 -0.56 -1.64 2.84
N LEU A 55 -0.98 -2.86 2.57
CA LEU A 55 -0.33 -3.69 1.55
C LEU A 55 -0.46 -3.07 0.16
N LEU A 56 -1.64 -2.58 -0.18
CA LEU A 56 -1.86 -1.95 -1.48
C LEU A 56 -1.01 -0.68 -1.65
N ARG A 57 -0.90 0.13 -0.60
CA ARG A 57 -0.01 1.29 -0.62
C ARG A 57 1.45 0.88 -0.80
N PHE A 58 1.86 -0.19 -0.13
CA PHE A 58 3.20 -0.73 -0.28
C PHE A 58 3.45 -1.20 -1.72
N GLU A 59 2.52 -1.95 -2.29
CA GLU A 59 2.66 -2.44 -3.66
C GLU A 59 2.74 -1.29 -4.67
N ARG A 60 2.00 -0.22 -4.43
CA ARG A 60 2.06 0.97 -5.26
C ARG A 60 3.43 1.62 -5.22
N VAL A 61 4.02 1.71 -4.03
CA VAL A 61 5.37 2.27 -3.89
C VAL A 61 6.40 1.38 -4.58
N ILE A 62 6.31 0.06 -4.40
CA ILE A 62 7.19 -0.88 -5.08
C ILE A 62 7.12 -0.68 -6.60
N ALA A 63 5.91 -0.63 -7.14
CA ALA A 63 5.73 -0.42 -8.57
C ALA A 63 6.36 0.89 -9.03
N ARG A 64 6.23 1.93 -8.22
CA ARG A 64 6.79 3.25 -8.54
C ARG A 64 8.32 3.24 -8.51
N LEU A 65 8.91 2.46 -7.59
CA LEU A 65 10.35 2.34 -7.48
C LEU A 65 10.97 1.50 -8.60
N HIS A 66 10.16 0.78 -9.36
CA HIS A 66 10.63 0.02 -10.52
C HIS A 66 10.57 0.80 -11.83
N ARG A 67 10.11 2.05 -11.80
CA ARG A 67 10.04 2.88 -13.00
C ARG A 67 11.39 3.57 -13.25
N PRO A 68 11.66 3.95 -14.51
CA PRO A 68 12.93 4.59 -14.83
C PRO A 68 13.23 5.89 -14.08
N ASP A 69 12.18 6.63 -13.70
CA ASP A 69 12.32 7.89 -12.98
C ASP A 69 12.23 7.73 -11.46
N ALA A 70 12.42 6.49 -10.95
CA ALA A 70 12.24 6.19 -9.54
C ALA A 70 13.09 7.07 -8.62
N GLY A 71 14.36 7.33 -8.98
CA GLY A 71 15.23 8.18 -8.17
C GLY A 71 14.70 9.59 -8.03
N ARG A 72 14.22 10.17 -9.11
CA ARG A 72 13.64 11.51 -9.11
C ARG A 72 12.35 11.55 -8.30
N TRP A 73 11.50 10.55 -8.50
CA TRP A 73 10.26 10.45 -7.74
C TRP A 73 10.53 10.30 -6.24
N ALA A 74 11.47 9.44 -5.87
CA ALA A 74 11.83 9.22 -4.46
C ALA A 74 12.33 10.50 -3.80
N ALA A 75 13.18 11.24 -4.48
CA ALA A 75 13.70 12.50 -3.95
C ALA A 75 12.57 13.50 -3.69
N ARG A 76 11.60 13.57 -4.58
CA ARG A 76 10.48 14.50 -4.43
C ARG A 76 9.44 14.03 -3.43
N ALA A 77 9.11 12.75 -3.44
CA ALA A 77 7.99 12.22 -2.70
C ALA A 77 8.38 11.71 -1.30
N LEU A 78 9.57 11.14 -1.18
CA LEU A 78 9.99 10.49 0.06
C LEU A 78 10.94 11.36 0.87
N ASP A 79 11.84 12.08 0.19
CA ASP A 79 12.88 12.86 0.88
C ASP A 79 12.46 14.29 1.15
N SER A 80 11.53 14.84 0.37
CA SER A 80 11.10 16.23 0.54
C SER A 80 9.79 16.37 1.32
N GLY A 81 9.28 15.29 1.88
CA GLY A 81 8.05 15.32 2.68
C GLY A 81 6.78 15.50 1.86
N TYR A 82 6.81 15.16 0.59
CA TYR A 82 5.66 15.29 -0.29
C TYR A 82 4.47 14.42 0.14
N TYR A 83 4.77 13.25 0.71
CA TYR A 83 3.77 12.37 1.33
C TYR A 83 3.89 12.45 2.84
N ASP A 84 2.98 11.78 3.55
CA ASP A 84 3.16 11.50 4.97
C ASP A 84 4.29 10.48 5.10
N GLN A 85 5.49 11.02 5.10
CA GLN A 85 6.73 10.27 5.01
C GLN A 85 6.89 9.27 6.15
N SER A 86 6.48 9.66 7.36
CA SER A 86 6.64 8.79 8.53
C SER A 86 5.85 7.50 8.40
N HIS A 87 4.59 7.60 8.02
CA HIS A 87 3.74 6.43 7.85
C HIS A 87 4.20 5.55 6.69
N LEU A 88 4.52 6.17 5.57
CA LEU A 88 4.96 5.44 4.39
C LEU A 88 6.25 4.68 4.64
N VAL A 89 7.23 5.32 5.24
CA VAL A 89 8.51 4.68 5.55
C VAL A 89 8.33 3.55 6.54
N ARG A 90 7.50 3.75 7.56
CA ARG A 90 7.23 2.72 8.56
C ARG A 90 6.59 1.48 7.93
N ASP A 91 5.53 1.69 7.15
CA ASP A 91 4.81 0.58 6.52
C ASP A 91 5.70 -0.14 5.51
N PHE A 92 6.43 0.62 4.72
CA PHE A 92 7.34 0.04 3.74
C PHE A 92 8.42 -0.80 4.42
N THR A 93 9.01 -0.27 5.49
CA THR A 93 10.06 -0.97 6.23
C THR A 93 9.54 -2.26 6.84
N GLU A 94 8.31 -2.23 7.35
CA GLU A 94 7.70 -3.43 7.92
C GLU A 94 7.53 -4.54 6.89
N PHE A 95 7.09 -4.19 5.68
CA PHE A 95 6.86 -5.19 4.62
C PHE A 95 8.14 -5.60 3.91
N ALA A 96 9.03 -4.67 3.64
CA ALA A 96 10.22 -4.91 2.81
C ALA A 96 11.48 -5.21 3.60
N GLY A 97 11.52 -4.88 4.88
CA GLY A 97 12.71 -5.03 5.70
C GLY A 97 13.73 -3.91 5.53
N CYS A 98 13.46 -2.92 4.69
CA CYS A 98 14.33 -1.76 4.48
C CYS A 98 13.49 -0.55 4.09
N THR A 99 14.09 0.63 4.11
CA THR A 99 13.42 1.86 3.69
C THR A 99 13.25 1.90 2.18
N PRO A 100 12.31 2.71 1.67
CA PRO A 100 12.17 2.88 0.21
C PRO A 100 13.46 3.34 -0.47
N THR A 101 14.17 4.26 0.15
CA THR A 101 15.42 4.77 -0.40
C THR A 101 16.51 3.69 -0.43
N ALA A 102 16.62 2.90 0.63
CA ALA A 102 17.56 1.79 0.69
C ALA A 102 17.21 0.72 -0.34
N TYR A 103 15.93 0.43 -0.50
CA TYR A 103 15.45 -0.52 -1.50
C TYR A 103 15.86 -0.08 -2.91
N LEU A 104 15.65 1.18 -3.24
CA LEU A 104 16.02 1.71 -4.54
C LEU A 104 17.52 1.64 -4.77
N ARG A 105 18.29 2.02 -3.76
CA ARG A 105 19.75 1.99 -3.84
C ARG A 105 20.29 0.59 -4.06
N GLU A 106 19.79 -0.38 -3.31
CA GLU A 106 20.18 -1.78 -3.43
C GLU A 106 19.81 -2.33 -4.81
N ARG A 107 18.63 -2.01 -5.28
CA ARG A 107 18.17 -2.45 -6.58
C ARG A 107 19.06 -1.91 -7.71
N LEU A 108 19.48 -0.65 -7.61
CA LEU A 108 20.39 -0.06 -8.60
C LEU A 108 21.78 -0.66 -8.53
N THR A 109 22.22 -1.06 -7.34
CA THR A 109 23.54 -1.67 -7.14
C THR A 109 23.57 -3.12 -7.58
N ILE A 110 22.61 -3.93 -7.09
CA ILE A 110 22.55 -5.36 -7.39
C ILE A 110 22.15 -5.59 -8.84
N GLY A 111 21.12 -4.89 -9.27
CA GLY A 111 20.70 -4.96 -10.65
C GLY A 111 21.81 -4.54 -11.57
N GLY A 112 22.67 -3.63 -11.12
CA GLY A 112 23.83 -3.14 -11.82
C GLY A 112 23.55 -2.64 -13.21
N ASP A 113 22.50 -3.11 -13.72
CA ASP A 113 22.11 -2.89 -15.09
C ASP A 113 20.67 -2.38 -15.10
N PRO A 114 20.45 -1.17 -15.57
CA PRO A 114 19.11 -0.62 -15.69
C PRO A 114 18.17 -1.47 -16.53
N THR A 115 18.71 -2.36 -17.34
CA THR A 115 17.91 -3.27 -18.15
C THR A 115 17.43 -4.46 -17.34
N GLY A 116 18.01 -4.71 -16.18
CA GLY A 116 17.67 -5.82 -15.34
C GLY A 116 18.17 -7.16 -15.85
N ILE A 117 19.15 -7.15 -16.72
CA ILE A 117 19.68 -8.36 -17.32
C ILE A 117 20.80 -9.00 -16.51
N THR A 118 21.40 -8.28 -15.66
CA THR A 118 22.51 -8.82 -14.86
C THR A 118 22.09 -9.91 -13.94
#